data_6ec22d5130f46deb6ba3621df6f3d75c
#
_entry.id   6ec22d5130f46deb6ba3621df6f3d75c
#
_cell.length_a   1.000
_cell.length_b   1.000
_cell.length_c   1.000
_cell.angle_alpha   90.00
_cell.angle_beta   90.00
_cell.angle_gamma   90.00
#
_symmetry.space_group_name_H-M   'P 1'
#
loop_
_entity.id
_entity.type
_entity.pdbx_description
1 polymer ?
#
loop_
_entity_poly.entity_id
_entity_poly.type
_entity_poly.pdbx_seq_one_letter_code
_entity_poly.pdbx_strand_id
1 'polypeptide(L)'
;MLASPLVSSSASPKITLGCVAAAALLAASISGCGGGEQQDANEPSGNYEVAISKVSFPRRQGLGETSKLVITVQNTGQSEIPDITMTVNGLNYRSTEPGVADPLRPVWVINAGPINGTTAYVNTWALGPLAAGDERSFIWSLSATQPGTRTLEYRAGAGLGGKARAVAADGGIPAGTLVVNVTRRPQDSTVDPATGQVVQKGE
;
A
#
# COMPACT_ATOMS: atom_id res chain seq x y z
N MET A 1 -44.16 -84.17 -19.17
CA MET A 1 -44.45 -84.57 -17.79
C MET A 1 -43.37 -84.07 -16.86
N LEU A 2 -43.78 -83.47 -15.79
CA LEU A 2 -42.99 -83.04 -14.58
C LEU A 2 -42.04 -81.85 -14.77
N ALA A 3 -42.42 -80.82 -14.44
CA ALA A 3 -42.51 -79.86 -13.34
C ALA A 3 -41.34 -79.91 -12.34
N SER A 4 -40.64 -78.73 -12.19
CA SER A 4 -40.20 -78.19 -11.02
C SER A 4 -39.36 -77.21 -10.59
N PRO A 5 -39.26 -76.76 -9.43
CA PRO A 5 -39.61 -75.36 -9.22
C PRO A 5 -38.35 -74.43 -9.08
N LEU A 6 -38.62 -73.18 -9.31
CA LEU A 6 -37.76 -72.03 -9.02
C LEU A 6 -37.48 -71.86 -7.52
N VAL A 7 -36.23 -71.69 -7.17
CA VAL A 7 -35.81 -71.19 -5.86
C VAL A 7 -35.32 -69.73 -6.06
N SER A 8 -36.15 -68.87 -5.58
CA SER A 8 -35.81 -67.43 -5.46
C SER A 8 -34.92 -67.24 -4.24
N SER A 9 -33.72 -66.73 -4.44
CA SER A 9 -32.84 -66.29 -3.38
C SER A 9 -32.78 -64.73 -3.43
N SER A 10 -33.53 -64.16 -2.52
CA SER A 10 -33.45 -62.69 -2.26
C SER A 10 -32.22 -62.39 -1.44
N ALA A 11 -31.21 -61.88 -2.06
CA ALA A 11 -30.06 -61.24 -1.39
C ALA A 11 -30.32 -59.74 -1.21
N SER A 12 -30.61 -59.35 0.01
CA SER A 12 -30.67 -57.96 0.40
C SER A 12 -29.26 -57.35 0.41
N PRO A 13 -29.04 -56.25 -0.24
CA PRO A 13 -27.78 -55.52 -0.10
C PRO A 13 -27.79 -54.69 1.18
N LYS A 14 -27.08 -55.15 2.19
CA LYS A 14 -26.68 -54.35 3.32
C LYS A 14 -25.38 -53.63 2.93
N ILE A 15 -25.49 -52.56 2.16
CA ILE A 15 -24.35 -51.72 1.85
C ILE A 15 -24.78 -50.27 1.98
N THR A 16 -24.03 -49.65 2.83
CA THR A 16 -23.40 -48.34 2.70
C THR A 16 -24.09 -47.15 3.29
N LEU A 17 -24.34 -47.23 4.60
CA LEU A 17 -24.58 -46.02 5.36
C LEU A 17 -23.26 -45.36 5.84
N GLY A 18 -22.12 -46.08 5.72
CA GLY A 18 -20.82 -45.59 6.18
C GLY A 18 -20.05 -44.67 5.23
N CYS A 19 -20.26 -44.77 3.92
CA CYS A 19 -19.49 -43.99 2.94
C CYS A 19 -20.05 -42.58 2.70
N VAL A 20 -21.34 -42.36 2.97
CA VAL A 20 -21.95 -41.02 2.79
C VAL A 20 -21.54 -40.05 3.92
N ALA A 21 -21.33 -40.58 5.14
CA ALA A 21 -20.89 -39.75 6.27
C ALA A 21 -19.43 -39.32 6.15
N ALA A 22 -18.57 -40.15 5.53
CA ALA A 22 -17.15 -39.77 5.32
C ALA A 22 -16.97 -38.72 4.22
N ALA A 23 -17.81 -38.71 3.18
CA ALA A 23 -17.76 -37.71 2.12
C ALA A 23 -18.26 -36.32 2.59
N ALA A 24 -19.22 -36.29 3.54
CA ALA A 24 -19.72 -35.02 4.10
C ALA A 24 -18.71 -34.34 5.02
N LEU A 25 -17.83 -35.10 5.70
CA LEU A 25 -16.78 -34.54 6.56
C LEU A 25 -15.59 -33.94 5.78
N LEU A 26 -15.31 -34.42 4.56
CA LEU A 26 -14.26 -33.85 3.72
C LEU A 26 -14.69 -32.53 3.04
N ALA A 27 -15.98 -32.31 2.83
CA ALA A 27 -16.47 -31.06 2.20
C ALA A 27 -16.45 -29.85 3.16
N ALA A 28 -16.40 -30.06 4.47
CA ALA A 28 -16.36 -28.99 5.48
C ALA A 28 -14.97 -28.36 5.69
N SER A 29 -13.91 -28.97 5.15
CA SER A 29 -12.52 -28.47 5.35
C SER A 29 -11.98 -27.56 4.23
N ILE A 30 -12.80 -27.19 3.23
CA ILE A 30 -12.37 -26.31 2.14
C ILE A 30 -12.81 -24.85 2.36
N SER A 31 -13.45 -24.53 3.48
CA SER A 31 -13.88 -23.15 3.83
C SER A 31 -12.78 -22.32 4.48
N GLY A 32 -11.54 -22.68 4.36
CA GLY A 32 -10.44 -22.09 5.09
C GLY A 32 -9.40 -21.40 4.24
N CYS A 33 -9.80 -20.48 3.35
CA CYS A 33 -8.84 -19.49 2.83
C CYS A 33 -9.57 -18.24 2.38
N GLY A 34 -9.47 -17.15 3.14
CA GLY A 34 -9.70 -15.82 2.61
C GLY A 34 -10.97 -15.08 3.02
N GLY A 35 -11.56 -15.39 4.17
CA GLY A 35 -12.66 -14.61 4.72
C GLY A 35 -12.25 -13.70 5.90
N GLY A 36 -11.06 -13.10 5.86
CA GLY A 36 -10.76 -11.96 6.75
C GLY A 36 -11.61 -10.77 6.33
N GLU A 37 -12.26 -10.11 7.28
CA GLU A 37 -12.94 -8.85 7.03
C GLU A 37 -11.94 -7.89 6.37
N GLN A 38 -12.32 -7.29 5.24
CA GLN A 38 -11.46 -6.29 4.59
C GLN A 38 -11.26 -5.14 5.56
N GLN A 39 -10.04 -4.65 5.67
CA GLN A 39 -9.66 -3.57 6.59
C GLN A 39 -10.56 -2.32 6.45
N ASP A 40 -11.17 -2.14 5.28
CA ASP A 40 -12.04 -1.05 4.89
C ASP A 40 -13.54 -1.42 4.80
N ALA A 41 -13.91 -2.64 5.23
CA ALA A 41 -15.31 -3.11 5.15
C ALA A 41 -16.29 -2.16 5.83
N ASN A 42 -15.90 -1.60 6.96
CA ASN A 42 -16.68 -0.69 7.80
C ASN A 42 -16.32 0.80 7.61
N GLU A 43 -15.60 1.15 6.52
CA GLU A 43 -15.23 2.54 6.25
C GLU A 43 -16.49 3.41 6.11
N PRO A 44 -16.63 4.50 6.91
CA PRO A 44 -17.75 5.42 6.79
C PRO A 44 -17.73 6.14 5.44
N SER A 45 -18.90 6.26 4.81
CA SER A 45 -19.02 7.02 3.57
C SER A 45 -19.11 8.52 3.87
N GLY A 46 -18.43 9.34 3.08
CA GLY A 46 -18.53 10.79 3.23
C GLY A 46 -17.42 11.55 2.53
N ASN A 47 -17.57 12.87 2.49
CA ASN A 47 -16.53 13.80 2.06
C ASN A 47 -15.92 14.44 3.31
N TYR A 48 -14.59 14.43 3.36
CA TYR A 48 -13.81 14.95 4.49
C TYR A 48 -12.90 16.05 3.95
N GLU A 49 -12.97 17.24 4.55
CA GLU A 49 -12.15 18.37 4.13
C GLU A 49 -10.71 18.18 4.59
N VAL A 50 -9.79 18.17 3.63
CA VAL A 50 -8.37 17.94 3.86
C VAL A 50 -7.56 19.01 3.16
N ALA A 51 -6.68 19.68 3.90
CA ALA A 51 -5.67 20.56 3.36
C ALA A 51 -4.29 19.89 3.41
N ILE A 52 -3.48 20.11 2.37
CA ILE A 52 -2.05 19.82 2.40
C ILE A 52 -1.37 21.11 2.83
N SER A 53 -0.96 21.18 4.12
CA SER A 53 -0.43 22.39 4.75
C SER A 53 1.06 22.60 4.47
N LYS A 54 1.80 21.51 4.21
CA LYS A 54 3.25 21.58 3.94
C LYS A 54 3.68 20.46 3.02
N VAL A 55 4.57 20.82 2.08
CA VAL A 55 5.31 19.86 1.25
C VAL A 55 6.76 20.29 1.20
N SER A 56 7.66 19.39 1.57
CA SER A 56 9.10 19.65 1.58
C SER A 56 9.85 18.45 1.02
N PHE A 57 10.61 18.68 -0.04
CA PHE A 57 11.55 17.72 -0.63
C PHE A 57 12.60 18.53 -1.42
N PRO A 58 13.89 18.22 -1.31
CA PRO A 58 14.92 18.94 -2.05
C PRO A 58 14.68 18.86 -3.56
N ARG A 59 14.62 20.01 -4.22
CA ARG A 59 14.41 20.07 -5.68
C ARG A 59 15.64 19.71 -6.49
N ARG A 60 16.80 19.68 -5.88
CA ARG A 60 18.07 19.22 -6.45
C ARG A 60 18.66 18.18 -5.52
N GLN A 61 19.04 17.04 -6.06
CA GLN A 61 19.64 15.93 -5.32
C GLN A 61 20.82 15.36 -6.10
N GLY A 62 21.80 14.81 -5.41
CA GLY A 62 22.86 14.00 -6.00
C GLY A 62 22.42 12.55 -6.16
N LEU A 63 23.05 11.84 -7.11
CA LEU A 63 22.87 10.38 -7.19
C LEU A 63 23.37 9.72 -5.90
N GLY A 64 22.55 8.84 -5.29
CA GLY A 64 22.83 8.19 -4.00
C GLY A 64 22.51 9.06 -2.78
N GLU A 65 22.12 10.33 -2.97
CA GLU A 65 21.74 11.21 -1.87
C GLU A 65 20.46 10.72 -1.20
N THR A 66 20.49 10.70 0.14
CA THR A 66 19.32 10.40 0.98
C THR A 66 18.69 11.69 1.47
N SER A 67 17.43 11.88 1.10
CA SER A 67 16.65 13.07 1.43
C SER A 67 15.33 12.72 2.11
N LYS A 68 14.78 13.64 2.90
CA LYS A 68 13.46 13.47 3.54
C LYS A 68 12.38 14.14 2.68
N LEU A 69 11.41 13.34 2.24
CA LEU A 69 10.13 13.85 1.73
C LEU A 69 9.19 14.02 2.92
N VAL A 70 8.65 15.22 3.11
CA VAL A 70 7.68 15.53 4.17
C VAL A 70 6.44 16.11 3.52
N ILE A 71 5.28 15.49 3.80
CA ILE A 71 3.97 16.00 3.39
C ILE A 71 3.11 16.06 4.65
N THR A 72 2.70 17.27 5.04
CA THR A 72 1.80 17.50 6.18
C THR A 72 0.40 17.74 5.67
N VAL A 73 -0.55 17.06 6.28
CA VAL A 73 -1.98 17.18 6.00
C VAL A 73 -2.73 17.62 7.24
N GLN A 74 -3.76 18.42 7.05
CA GLN A 74 -4.65 18.90 8.10
C GLN A 74 -6.09 18.51 7.79
N ASN A 75 -6.81 18.03 8.79
CA ASN A 75 -8.26 17.91 8.75
C ASN A 75 -8.88 19.29 8.99
N THR A 76 -9.35 19.93 7.93
CA THR A 76 -10.00 21.26 8.02
C THR A 76 -11.52 21.16 8.20
N GLY A 77 -12.05 19.92 8.18
CA GLY A 77 -13.48 19.66 8.40
C GLY A 77 -13.86 19.59 9.89
N GLN A 78 -15.14 19.29 10.13
CA GLN A 78 -15.72 19.20 11.47
C GLN A 78 -15.79 17.76 12.01
N SER A 79 -15.54 16.77 11.17
CA SER A 79 -15.63 15.35 11.52
C SER A 79 -14.24 14.71 11.47
N GLU A 80 -14.02 13.72 12.32
CA GLU A 80 -12.81 12.89 12.28
C GLU A 80 -12.72 12.16 10.95
N ILE A 81 -11.54 12.21 10.32
CA ILE A 81 -11.21 11.42 9.12
C ILE A 81 -10.96 9.99 9.59
N PRO A 82 -11.62 8.97 9.01
CA PRO A 82 -11.48 7.57 9.45
C PRO A 82 -10.07 7.04 9.34
N ASP A 83 -9.39 7.35 8.22
CA ASP A 83 -8.00 6.96 7.98
C ASP A 83 -7.35 7.93 7.00
N ILE A 84 -6.46 8.77 7.50
CA ILE A 84 -5.73 9.71 6.63
C ILE A 84 -4.66 8.96 5.84
N THR A 85 -4.75 9.06 4.51
CA THR A 85 -3.86 8.35 3.59
C THR A 85 -3.10 9.31 2.69
N MET A 86 -1.93 8.86 2.21
CA MET A 86 -1.13 9.57 1.23
C MET A 86 -0.64 8.60 0.16
N THR A 87 -1.00 8.87 -1.08
CA THR A 87 -0.45 8.18 -2.26
C THR A 87 0.66 9.03 -2.86
N VAL A 88 1.82 8.43 -3.14
CA VAL A 88 2.97 9.10 -3.78
C VAL A 88 3.40 8.28 -4.99
N ASN A 89 3.15 8.79 -6.19
CA ASN A 89 3.54 8.18 -7.45
C ASN A 89 4.85 8.78 -7.98
N GLY A 90 5.52 8.06 -8.89
CA GLY A 90 6.79 8.51 -9.49
C GLY A 90 8.03 8.05 -8.72
N LEU A 91 7.87 7.29 -7.63
CA LEU A 91 8.99 6.66 -6.92
C LEU A 91 9.69 5.60 -7.75
N ASN A 92 8.99 5.02 -8.71
CA ASN A 92 9.50 4.01 -9.63
C ASN A 92 9.21 4.40 -11.08
N TYR A 93 9.99 3.85 -12.01
CA TYR A 93 9.72 3.91 -13.44
C TYR A 93 9.72 2.51 -14.04
N ARG A 94 9.07 2.33 -15.17
CA ARG A 94 9.10 1.07 -15.90
C ARG A 94 10.26 1.10 -16.90
N SER A 95 11.21 0.17 -16.76
CA SER A 95 12.28 -0.04 -17.76
C SER A 95 11.69 -0.62 -19.04
N THR A 96 12.22 -0.18 -20.17
CA THR A 96 11.92 -0.74 -21.50
C THR A 96 12.96 -1.75 -21.97
N GLU A 97 13.93 -2.11 -21.13
CA GLU A 97 14.96 -3.07 -21.48
C GLU A 97 14.36 -4.48 -21.66
N PRO A 98 14.63 -5.16 -22.79
CA PRO A 98 14.10 -6.49 -23.03
C PRO A 98 14.77 -7.54 -22.11
N GLY A 99 14.03 -8.58 -21.77
CA GLY A 99 14.57 -9.72 -21.00
C GLY A 99 14.68 -9.47 -19.47
N VAL A 100 14.16 -8.36 -18.97
CA VAL A 100 14.13 -8.05 -17.54
C VAL A 100 12.90 -8.69 -16.90
N ALA A 101 13.10 -9.59 -15.95
CA ALA A 101 12.02 -10.32 -15.28
C ALA A 101 11.06 -9.39 -14.52
N ASP A 102 11.59 -8.39 -13.81
CA ASP A 102 10.81 -7.29 -13.23
C ASP A 102 11.23 -5.98 -13.89
N PRO A 103 10.37 -5.36 -14.70
CA PRO A 103 10.70 -4.10 -15.37
C PRO A 103 10.61 -2.88 -14.44
N LEU A 104 10.08 -3.03 -13.22
CA LEU A 104 9.95 -1.91 -12.28
C LEU A 104 11.31 -1.56 -11.67
N ARG A 105 11.72 -0.31 -11.81
CA ARG A 105 13.00 0.21 -11.30
C ARG A 105 12.74 1.40 -10.38
N PRO A 106 13.41 1.50 -9.24
CA PRO A 106 13.29 2.67 -8.39
C PRO A 106 13.90 3.91 -9.05
N VAL A 107 13.25 5.03 -8.92
CA VAL A 107 13.82 6.37 -9.09
C VAL A 107 14.38 6.81 -7.74
N TRP A 108 13.63 6.52 -6.69
CA TRP A 108 14.06 6.62 -5.30
C TRP A 108 13.84 5.30 -4.58
N VAL A 109 14.86 4.84 -3.87
CA VAL A 109 14.72 3.74 -2.91
C VAL A 109 14.13 4.30 -1.64
N ILE A 110 13.07 3.66 -1.13
CA ILE A 110 12.46 3.98 0.15
C ILE A 110 13.28 3.30 1.26
N ASN A 111 14.11 4.08 1.96
CA ASN A 111 14.89 3.57 3.10
C ASN A 111 14.02 3.45 4.36
N ALA A 112 13.07 4.38 4.52
CA ALA A 112 12.06 4.33 5.57
C ALA A 112 10.77 4.99 5.07
N GLY A 113 9.64 4.36 5.39
CA GLY A 113 8.30 4.93 5.22
C GLY A 113 7.90 5.84 6.38
N PRO A 114 6.67 6.37 6.36
CA PRO A 114 6.16 7.20 7.44
C PRO A 114 6.13 6.44 8.78
N ILE A 115 6.64 7.11 9.83
CA ILE A 115 6.62 6.56 11.20
C ILE A 115 5.15 6.39 11.64
N ASN A 116 4.85 5.26 12.26
CA ASN A 116 3.50 4.84 12.66
C ASN A 116 2.52 4.69 11.47
N GLY A 117 3.04 4.69 10.25
CA GLY A 117 2.25 4.44 9.06
C GLY A 117 2.27 2.98 8.65
N THR A 118 1.17 2.53 8.06
CA THR A 118 1.08 1.23 7.40
C THR A 118 1.10 1.42 5.89
N THR A 119 1.75 0.51 5.18
CA THR A 119 1.61 0.44 3.72
C THR A 119 0.27 -0.22 3.42
N ALA A 120 -0.69 0.58 2.98
CA ALA A 120 -2.05 0.10 2.72
C ALA A 120 -2.18 -0.50 1.32
N TYR A 121 -1.65 0.20 0.31
CA TYR A 121 -1.60 -0.23 -1.09
C TYR A 121 -0.27 0.17 -1.71
N VAL A 122 -0.05 -0.24 -2.96
CA VAL A 122 1.12 0.21 -3.74
C VAL A 122 1.18 1.74 -3.74
N ASN A 123 2.30 2.28 -3.30
CA ASN A 123 2.55 3.73 -3.19
C ASN A 123 1.57 4.50 -2.28
N THR A 124 0.84 3.82 -1.41
CA THR A 124 -0.14 4.43 -0.50
C THR A 124 0.13 4.02 0.94
N TRP A 125 0.24 5.02 1.81
CA TRP A 125 0.46 4.87 3.25
C TRP A 125 -0.70 5.48 4.02
N ALA A 126 -1.05 4.85 5.14
CA ALA A 126 -2.10 5.27 6.05
C ALA A 126 -1.51 5.58 7.43
N LEU A 127 -2.02 6.62 8.09
CA LEU A 127 -1.62 7.01 9.45
C LEU A 127 -2.75 6.88 10.48
N GLY A 128 -3.86 6.24 10.10
CA GLY A 128 -5.02 6.07 10.96
C GLY A 128 -5.89 7.33 11.07
N PRO A 129 -6.77 7.38 12.08
CA PRO A 129 -7.73 8.46 12.25
C PRO A 129 -7.08 9.82 12.47
N LEU A 130 -7.71 10.88 11.95
CA LEU A 130 -7.27 12.27 12.13
C LEU A 130 -8.44 13.13 12.60
N ALA A 131 -8.39 13.57 13.85
CA ALA A 131 -9.44 14.38 14.45
C ALA A 131 -9.62 15.73 13.74
N ALA A 132 -10.79 16.35 13.89
CA ALA A 132 -11.08 17.65 13.33
C ALA A 132 -10.09 18.71 13.83
N GLY A 133 -9.49 19.47 12.92
CA GLY A 133 -8.47 20.48 13.19
C GLY A 133 -7.05 19.97 13.34
N ASP A 134 -6.84 18.68 13.54
CA ASP A 134 -5.51 18.10 13.74
C ASP A 134 -4.69 18.04 12.43
N GLU A 135 -3.36 17.95 12.62
CA GLU A 135 -2.39 17.76 11.53
C GLU A 135 -1.60 16.48 11.73
N ARG A 136 -1.22 15.85 10.60
CA ARG A 136 -0.24 14.74 10.57
C ARG A 136 0.74 14.90 9.41
N SER A 137 1.97 14.44 9.66
CA SER A 137 3.04 14.48 8.65
C SER A 137 3.42 13.07 8.22
N PHE A 138 3.37 12.83 6.93
CA PHE A 138 3.99 11.70 6.27
C PHE A 138 5.44 12.02 5.98
N ILE A 139 6.37 11.23 6.50
CA ILE A 139 7.80 11.46 6.37
C ILE A 139 8.47 10.21 5.82
N TRP A 140 9.06 10.32 4.63
CA TRP A 140 9.85 9.26 4.01
C TRP A 140 11.32 9.63 4.01
N SER A 141 12.18 8.63 4.13
CA SER A 141 13.59 8.72 3.82
C SER A 141 13.84 8.05 2.47
N LEU A 142 14.28 8.82 1.48
CA LEU A 142 14.38 8.39 0.09
C LEU A 142 15.80 8.60 -0.43
N SER A 143 16.39 7.57 -1.07
CA SER A 143 17.68 7.69 -1.76
C SER A 143 17.50 7.73 -3.27
N ALA A 144 18.03 8.78 -3.90
CA ALA A 144 17.95 8.97 -5.36
C ALA A 144 18.85 7.97 -6.10
N THR A 145 18.27 7.20 -7.05
CA THR A 145 19.01 6.16 -7.81
C THR A 145 19.05 6.41 -9.30
N GLN A 146 18.22 7.31 -9.82
CA GLN A 146 18.12 7.60 -11.23
C GLN A 146 18.32 9.09 -11.53
N PRO A 147 19.35 9.48 -12.30
CA PRO A 147 19.59 10.85 -12.66
C PRO A 147 18.54 11.38 -13.65
N GLY A 148 18.41 12.70 -13.71
CA GLY A 148 17.49 13.41 -14.60
C GLY A 148 16.40 14.16 -13.87
N THR A 149 15.56 14.86 -14.65
CA THR A 149 14.38 15.54 -14.11
C THR A 149 13.28 14.50 -13.86
N ARG A 150 12.80 14.46 -12.63
CA ARG A 150 11.83 13.49 -12.13
C ARG A 150 10.64 14.20 -11.53
N THR A 151 9.47 13.62 -11.67
CA THR A 151 8.22 14.16 -11.12
C THR A 151 7.66 13.16 -10.12
N LEU A 152 7.33 13.64 -8.93
CA LEU A 152 6.51 12.95 -7.95
C LEU A 152 5.12 13.58 -7.94
N GLU A 153 4.10 12.73 -7.94
CA GLU A 153 2.71 13.14 -7.77
C GLU A 153 2.21 12.62 -6.43
N TYR A 154 1.57 13.48 -5.66
CA TYR A 154 1.03 13.08 -4.37
C TYR A 154 -0.45 13.45 -4.26
N ARG A 155 -1.21 12.64 -3.51
CA ARG A 155 -2.63 12.82 -3.27
C ARG A 155 -3.00 12.32 -1.87
N ALA A 156 -3.70 13.17 -1.11
CA ALA A 156 -4.28 12.77 0.15
C ALA A 156 -5.62 12.04 -0.06
N GLY A 157 -5.91 11.07 0.81
CA GLY A 157 -7.17 10.36 0.90
C GLY A 157 -7.69 10.35 2.33
N ALA A 158 -8.98 10.06 2.51
CA ALA A 158 -9.63 10.02 3.83
C ALA A 158 -10.00 8.61 4.28
N GLY A 159 -9.65 7.60 3.49
CA GLY A 159 -9.91 6.19 3.75
C GLY A 159 -9.20 5.29 2.76
N LEU A 160 -9.43 3.99 2.86
CA LEU A 160 -8.80 2.95 2.05
C LEU A 160 -9.73 2.38 0.98
N GLY A 161 -11.03 2.27 1.28
CA GLY A 161 -12.05 1.66 0.40
C GLY A 161 -12.69 2.63 -0.60
N GLY A 162 -12.34 3.91 -0.53
CA GLY A 162 -12.88 4.96 -1.39
C GLY A 162 -14.30 5.43 -1.03
N LYS A 163 -14.87 4.96 0.07
CA LYS A 163 -16.14 5.44 0.63
C LYS A 163 -15.94 6.79 1.33
N ALA A 164 -14.85 6.93 2.08
CA ALA A 164 -14.39 8.19 2.66
C ALA A 164 -13.51 8.92 1.63
N ARG A 165 -13.91 10.10 1.21
CA ARG A 165 -13.23 10.89 0.17
C ARG A 165 -12.64 12.14 0.75
N ALA A 166 -11.34 12.37 0.52
CA ALA A 166 -10.71 13.64 0.81
C ALA A 166 -11.11 14.68 -0.25
N VAL A 167 -11.53 15.85 0.19
CA VAL A 167 -11.84 17.00 -0.67
C VAL A 167 -11.06 18.22 -0.18
N ALA A 168 -10.51 18.99 -1.10
CA ALA A 168 -9.88 20.27 -0.80
C ALA A 168 -10.95 21.37 -0.64
N ALA A 169 -10.56 22.53 -0.11
CA ALA A 169 -11.48 23.64 0.11
C ALA A 169 -12.17 24.17 -1.17
N ASP A 170 -11.55 23.95 -2.34
CA ASP A 170 -12.12 24.26 -3.66
C ASP A 170 -13.04 23.14 -4.21
N GLY A 171 -13.25 22.06 -3.44
CA GLY A 171 -14.02 20.90 -3.84
C GLY A 171 -13.22 19.88 -4.69
N GLY A 172 -11.98 20.17 -5.01
CA GLY A 172 -11.08 19.28 -5.76
C GLY A 172 -10.48 18.17 -4.90
N ILE A 173 -9.60 17.38 -5.50
CA ILE A 173 -8.82 16.37 -4.79
C ILE A 173 -7.59 17.05 -4.20
N PRO A 174 -7.29 16.90 -2.87
CA PRO A 174 -6.07 17.44 -2.29
C PRO A 174 -4.86 16.70 -2.82
N ALA A 175 -4.20 17.27 -3.81
CA ALA A 175 -3.10 16.67 -4.57
C ALA A 175 -2.09 17.72 -5.03
N GLY A 176 -0.92 17.27 -5.48
CA GLY A 176 0.07 18.14 -6.08
C GLY A 176 1.20 17.37 -6.72
N THR A 177 2.17 18.13 -7.25
CA THR A 177 3.35 17.60 -7.92
C THR A 177 4.64 18.25 -7.41
N LEU A 178 5.71 17.47 -7.43
CA LEU A 178 7.07 17.90 -7.12
C LEU A 178 7.97 17.56 -8.30
N VAL A 179 8.68 18.53 -8.80
CA VAL A 179 9.72 18.31 -9.82
C VAL A 179 11.08 18.38 -9.14
N VAL A 180 11.87 17.31 -9.30
CA VAL A 180 13.20 17.13 -8.70
C VAL A 180 14.22 16.88 -9.80
N ASN A 181 15.35 17.56 -9.74
CA ASN A 181 16.49 17.32 -10.61
C ASN A 181 17.53 16.48 -9.86
N VAL A 182 17.71 15.22 -10.29
CA VAL A 182 18.75 14.35 -9.76
C VAL A 182 19.98 14.45 -10.65
N THR A 183 21.09 14.94 -10.12
CA THR A 183 22.35 15.10 -10.84
C THR A 183 23.08 13.76 -10.91
N ARG A 184 23.88 13.54 -11.97
CA ARG A 184 24.74 12.34 -12.11
C ARG A 184 25.91 12.32 -11.12
N ARG A 185 26.24 13.49 -10.57
CA ARG A 185 27.32 13.61 -9.60
C ARG A 185 26.79 13.16 -8.25
N PRO A 186 27.43 12.16 -7.60
CA PRO A 186 27.11 11.82 -6.23
C PRO A 186 27.35 13.01 -5.32
N GLN A 187 26.64 13.06 -4.20
CA GLN A 187 26.96 14.03 -3.17
C GLN A 187 28.30 13.67 -2.52
N ASP A 188 29.13 14.68 -2.27
CA ASP A 188 30.40 14.46 -1.57
C ASP A 188 30.10 13.95 -0.15
N SER A 189 30.69 12.82 0.19
CA SER A 189 30.54 12.21 1.51
C SER A 189 31.89 12.04 2.16
N THR A 190 31.93 12.13 3.49
CA THR A 190 33.12 11.84 4.31
C THR A 190 32.76 10.81 5.35
N VAL A 191 33.76 10.04 5.78
CA VAL A 191 33.60 9.15 6.92
C VAL A 191 33.91 9.95 8.17
N ASP A 192 32.97 10.01 9.10
CA ASP A 192 33.23 10.56 10.43
C ASP A 192 34.25 9.67 11.15
N PRO A 193 35.43 10.18 11.48
CA PRO A 193 36.50 9.36 12.09
C PRO A 193 36.15 8.88 13.50
N ALA A 194 35.20 9.53 14.17
CA ALA A 194 34.83 9.15 15.55
C ALA A 194 33.80 8.01 15.57
N THR A 195 32.90 7.97 14.59
CA THR A 195 31.78 7.01 14.55
C THR A 195 31.92 5.97 13.45
N GLY A 196 32.79 6.18 12.47
CA GLY A 196 32.91 5.36 11.26
C GLY A 196 31.72 5.46 10.31
N GLN A 197 30.79 6.35 10.58
CA GLN A 197 29.61 6.54 9.73
C GLN A 197 29.90 7.44 8.53
N VAL A 198 29.26 7.14 7.39
CA VAL A 198 29.31 8.00 6.22
C VAL A 198 28.40 9.21 6.45
N VAL A 199 29.00 10.40 6.48
CA VAL A 199 28.29 11.68 6.62
C VAL A 199 28.29 12.37 5.28
N GLN A 200 27.11 12.74 4.80
CA GLN A 200 26.95 13.52 3.56
C GLN A 200 27.32 14.98 3.88
N LYS A 201 28.19 15.57 3.06
CA LYS A 201 28.56 16.95 3.19
C LYS A 201 27.39 17.80 2.72
N GLY A 202 26.62 18.36 3.66
CA GLY A 202 25.57 19.33 3.36
C GLY A 202 26.16 20.62 2.76
N GLU A 203 25.40 21.25 1.86
CA GLU A 203 25.64 22.63 1.46
C GLU A 203 25.44 23.58 2.64
#